data_abc8bcd4110c5e66b6b158027ed17a7f
#
_entry.id   abc8bcd4110c5e66b6b158027ed17a7f
#
_cell.length_a   1.000
_cell.length_b   1.000
_cell.length_c   1.000
_cell.angle_alpha   90.00
_cell.angle_beta   90.00
_cell.angle_gamma   90.00
#
_symmetry.space_group_name_H-M   'P 1'
#
loop_
_entity.id
_entity.type
_entity.pdbx_description
1 polymer ?
#
loop_
_entity_poly.entity_id
_entity_poly.type
_entity_poly.pdbx_seq_one_letter_code
_entity_poly.pdbx_strand_id
1 'polypeptide(L)'
;MDRQSLHFAYDLVYHSVLAFNFDGHLVKKGWLEGLVVGDTKCGKTQAAERLIQHYQLGAFCPAEGASYAGLVGSCEQPKNGKWRVKWGKIPYNDGRLLFIDEVSGIKIEQIAMMSSMRSSGVAELSKAAAAKANARTRLVWISNPSNHYSEGISSSAYGVSIIQSIIGQPEDISRFDFAIVVSADEVNDDIVNSPLDSTIPHVYTSEMCRSLVMWAWTRKVKDIIISRKTADACRTYSKELYTKYSKDFPLVNAGEQRFKMARMSAALACRLFSTNDGIRVIVKPEHVEYIHWWLCSEFDRRSFAYDKWSERRKKNLSIVNVEAVMEVLANFGPQVVDQLLNTEQIGFNTVCDVTGQLPDVVRPWFASLLQNNAFVKYNTYYRKTAAGIDIMKQYLRAPQLVTGEY
;
A
#
# COMPACT_ATOMS: atom_id res chain seq x y z
N MET A 1 -1.86 -25.54 8.60
CA MET A 1 -0.94 -24.46 8.18
C MET A 1 -0.92 -23.40 9.27
N ASP A 2 0.23 -23.14 9.84
CA ASP A 2 0.38 -22.05 10.81
C ASP A 2 0.52 -20.72 10.06
N ARG A 3 -0.61 -20.11 9.73
CA ARG A 3 -0.71 -18.81 9.05
C ARG A 3 -1.63 -17.86 9.82
N GLN A 4 -1.45 -17.82 11.15
CA GLN A 4 -2.29 -17.00 12.04
C GLN A 4 -2.36 -15.54 11.58
N SER A 5 -1.24 -14.98 11.15
CA SER A 5 -1.19 -13.59 10.67
C SER A 5 -1.95 -13.37 9.38
N LEU A 6 -1.88 -14.31 8.43
CA LEU A 6 -2.67 -14.28 7.21
C LEU A 6 -4.18 -14.35 7.51
N HIS A 7 -4.56 -15.26 8.42
CA HIS A 7 -5.94 -15.37 8.91
C HIS A 7 -6.41 -14.07 9.55
N PHE A 8 -5.60 -13.51 10.44
CA PHE A 8 -5.91 -12.26 11.11
C PHE A 8 -6.09 -11.11 10.13
N ALA A 9 -5.22 -11.00 9.12
CA ALA A 9 -5.31 -9.97 8.09
C ALA A 9 -6.62 -10.04 7.31
N TYR A 10 -6.98 -11.23 6.82
CA TYR A 10 -8.25 -11.42 6.09
C TYR A 10 -9.46 -11.14 6.98
N ASP A 11 -9.42 -11.64 8.19
CA ASP A 11 -10.48 -11.47 9.17
C ASP A 11 -10.67 -10.01 9.58
N LEU A 12 -9.58 -9.25 9.68
CA LEU A 12 -9.63 -7.81 9.92
C LEU A 12 -10.36 -7.08 8.80
N VAL A 13 -10.11 -7.45 7.53
CA VAL A 13 -10.82 -6.85 6.39
C VAL A 13 -12.31 -7.20 6.43
N TYR A 14 -12.68 -8.43 6.78
CA TYR A 14 -14.08 -8.84 6.96
C TYR A 14 -14.82 -7.94 7.96
N HIS A 15 -14.20 -7.60 9.07
CA HIS A 15 -14.85 -6.85 10.15
C HIS A 15 -14.76 -5.33 10.00
N SER A 16 -14.20 -4.81 8.90
CA SER A 16 -14.09 -3.37 8.68
C SER A 16 -15.46 -2.71 8.44
N VAL A 17 -15.60 -1.47 8.89
CA VAL A 17 -16.81 -0.66 8.73
C VAL A 17 -16.72 0.22 7.50
N LEU A 18 -17.82 0.83 7.01
CA LEU A 18 -17.77 1.65 5.79
C LEU A 18 -17.32 3.09 6.03
N ALA A 19 -17.66 3.66 7.20
CA ALA A 19 -17.30 5.02 7.56
C ALA A 19 -17.40 5.21 9.07
N PHE A 20 -16.72 6.21 9.61
CA PHE A 20 -16.76 6.57 11.04
C PHE A 20 -16.37 8.03 11.25
N ASN A 21 -16.58 8.58 12.44
CA ASN A 21 -16.08 9.90 12.83
C ASN A 21 -14.73 9.77 13.54
N PHE A 22 -13.79 10.63 13.19
CA PHE A 22 -12.48 10.76 13.82
C PHE A 22 -12.23 12.25 14.14
N ASP A 23 -12.05 12.57 15.42
CA ASP A 23 -11.90 13.97 15.89
C ASP A 23 -13.03 14.90 15.39
N GLY A 24 -14.25 14.43 15.37
CA GLY A 24 -15.41 15.22 14.91
C GLY A 24 -15.57 15.30 13.39
N HIS A 25 -14.65 14.75 12.61
CA HIS A 25 -14.70 14.75 11.15
C HIS A 25 -15.09 13.38 10.59
N LEU A 26 -15.92 13.40 9.54
CA LEU A 26 -16.34 12.18 8.85
C LEU A 26 -15.19 11.60 8.01
N VAL A 27 -14.76 10.39 8.36
CA VAL A 27 -13.87 9.56 7.54
C VAL A 27 -14.74 8.69 6.63
N LYS A 28 -14.84 9.07 5.36
CA LYS A 28 -15.68 8.38 4.37
C LYS A 28 -15.17 7.00 3.97
N LYS A 29 -13.84 6.81 3.93
CA LYS A 29 -13.21 5.51 3.69
C LYS A 29 -12.96 4.83 5.05
N GLY A 30 -13.87 4.00 5.50
CA GLY A 30 -13.72 3.19 6.71
C GLY A 30 -13.43 1.71 6.41
N TRP A 31 -13.68 1.24 5.17
CA TRP A 31 -13.36 -0.11 4.75
C TRP A 31 -11.86 -0.30 4.53
N LEU A 32 -11.41 -1.52 4.80
CA LEU A 32 -10.00 -1.88 4.65
C LEU A 32 -9.68 -2.41 3.27
N GLU A 33 -8.44 -2.16 2.87
CA GLU A 33 -7.81 -2.68 1.67
C GLU A 33 -6.45 -3.26 2.05
N GLY A 34 -6.31 -4.60 1.94
CA GLY A 34 -5.09 -5.33 2.28
C GLY A 34 -4.42 -5.91 1.04
N LEU A 35 -3.08 -6.01 1.08
CA LEU A 35 -2.28 -6.69 0.06
C LEU A 35 -1.56 -7.88 0.70
N VAL A 36 -1.65 -9.03 0.06
CA VAL A 36 -0.95 -10.25 0.45
C VAL A 36 -0.10 -10.75 -0.70
N VAL A 37 1.21 -10.70 -0.53
CA VAL A 37 2.16 -11.21 -1.51
C VAL A 37 2.85 -12.44 -0.92
N GLY A 38 3.01 -13.48 -1.70
CA GLY A 38 3.65 -14.68 -1.18
C GLY A 38 4.01 -15.71 -2.24
N ASP A 39 4.88 -16.64 -1.87
CA ASP A 39 5.29 -17.73 -2.73
C ASP A 39 4.12 -18.61 -3.14
N THR A 40 4.27 -19.30 -4.26
CA THR A 40 3.28 -20.26 -4.73
C THR A 40 3.09 -21.37 -3.69
N LYS A 41 1.85 -21.86 -3.54
CA LYS A 41 1.46 -22.93 -2.60
C LYS A 41 1.61 -22.56 -1.10
N CYS A 42 1.77 -21.29 -0.74
CA CYS A 42 1.81 -20.85 0.67
C CYS A 42 0.44 -20.69 1.33
N GLY A 43 -0.63 -21.19 0.72
CA GLY A 43 -1.97 -21.22 1.33
C GLY A 43 -2.76 -19.92 1.26
N LYS A 44 -2.30 -18.88 0.56
CA LYS A 44 -2.96 -17.57 0.44
C LYS A 44 -4.40 -17.70 -0.08
N THR A 45 -4.55 -18.26 -1.27
CA THR A 45 -5.84 -18.48 -1.96
C THR A 45 -6.72 -19.42 -1.15
N GLN A 46 -6.17 -20.55 -0.69
CA GLN A 46 -6.91 -21.53 0.10
C GLN A 46 -7.48 -20.95 1.41
N ALA A 47 -6.73 -20.05 2.07
CA ALA A 47 -7.21 -19.37 3.27
C ALA A 47 -8.40 -18.44 2.95
N ALA A 48 -8.34 -17.71 1.83
CA ALA A 48 -9.44 -16.85 1.37
C ALA A 48 -10.70 -17.67 1.07
N GLU A 49 -10.57 -18.73 0.29
CA GLU A 49 -11.69 -19.62 -0.07
C GLU A 49 -12.33 -20.26 1.16
N ARG A 50 -11.52 -20.75 2.11
CA ARG A 50 -12.04 -21.33 3.35
C ARG A 50 -12.79 -20.32 4.21
N LEU A 51 -12.32 -19.05 4.27
CA LEU A 51 -13.04 -18.01 5.00
C LEU A 51 -14.36 -17.64 4.31
N ILE A 52 -14.40 -17.59 2.96
CA ILE A 52 -15.64 -17.38 2.21
C ILE A 52 -16.64 -18.51 2.53
N GLN A 53 -16.19 -19.77 2.52
CA GLN A 53 -17.03 -20.91 2.88
C GLN A 53 -17.50 -20.85 4.33
N HIS A 54 -16.61 -20.50 5.26
CA HIS A 54 -16.91 -20.44 6.68
C HIS A 54 -17.93 -19.33 7.01
N TYR A 55 -17.70 -18.11 6.51
CA TYR A 55 -18.62 -16.99 6.74
C TYR A 55 -19.82 -16.99 5.79
N GLN A 56 -19.76 -17.71 4.69
CA GLN A 56 -20.73 -17.64 3.59
C GLN A 56 -20.95 -16.20 3.11
N LEU A 57 -19.90 -15.41 3.14
CA LEU A 57 -19.83 -13.99 2.77
C LEU A 57 -18.57 -13.73 1.96
N GLY A 58 -18.64 -12.72 1.08
CA GLY A 58 -17.52 -12.35 0.22
C GLY A 58 -17.59 -12.99 -1.16
N ALA A 59 -16.77 -12.49 -2.05
CA ALA A 59 -16.63 -12.97 -3.43
C ALA A 59 -15.15 -13.18 -3.75
N PHE A 60 -14.88 -14.04 -4.72
CA PHE A 60 -13.55 -14.33 -5.22
C PHE A 60 -13.46 -13.96 -6.70
N CYS A 61 -12.37 -13.34 -7.11
CA CYS A 61 -12.12 -12.93 -8.49
C CYS A 61 -10.67 -13.27 -8.86
N PRO A 62 -10.44 -14.31 -9.67
CA PRO A 62 -9.14 -14.50 -10.29
C PRO A 62 -8.88 -13.33 -11.25
N ALA A 63 -7.73 -12.70 -11.11
CA ALA A 63 -7.39 -11.53 -11.91
C ALA A 63 -6.44 -11.84 -13.05
N GLU A 64 -6.11 -13.11 -13.27
CA GLU A 64 -5.35 -13.53 -14.44
C GLU A 64 -6.11 -13.14 -15.72
N GLY A 65 -5.54 -12.17 -16.45
CA GLY A 65 -6.20 -11.59 -17.62
C GLY A 65 -7.39 -10.67 -17.34
N ALA A 66 -7.63 -10.28 -16.08
CA ALA A 66 -8.69 -9.35 -15.74
C ALA A 66 -8.45 -7.98 -16.38
N SER A 67 -9.48 -7.45 -17.03
CA SER A 67 -9.46 -6.11 -17.60
C SER A 67 -10.05 -5.09 -16.64
N TYR A 68 -9.73 -3.80 -16.84
CA TYR A 68 -10.40 -2.70 -16.16
C TYR A 68 -11.93 -2.79 -16.27
N ALA A 69 -12.43 -3.19 -17.45
CA ALA A 69 -13.86 -3.39 -17.68
C ALA A 69 -14.47 -4.47 -16.78
N GLY A 70 -13.75 -5.57 -16.54
CA GLY A 70 -14.21 -6.64 -15.66
C GLY A 70 -14.16 -6.27 -14.17
N LEU A 71 -13.19 -5.45 -13.77
CA LEU A 71 -13.03 -5.03 -12.38
C LEU A 71 -13.90 -3.80 -12.04
N VAL A 72 -13.95 -2.79 -12.89
CA VAL A 72 -14.65 -1.52 -12.64
C VAL A 72 -15.93 -1.40 -13.43
N GLY A 73 -15.85 -1.60 -14.75
CA GLY A 73 -17.01 -1.56 -15.63
C GLY A 73 -16.70 -1.09 -17.05
N SER A 74 -17.69 -1.24 -17.91
CA SER A 74 -17.64 -0.87 -19.32
C SER A 74 -18.95 -0.25 -19.79
N CYS A 75 -18.90 0.41 -20.96
CA CYS A 75 -20.08 0.81 -21.68
C CYS A 75 -20.42 -0.25 -22.74
N GLU A 76 -21.66 -0.73 -22.75
CA GLU A 76 -22.19 -1.70 -23.72
C GLU A 76 -23.36 -1.09 -24.48
N GLN A 77 -23.46 -1.39 -25.76
CA GLN A 77 -24.64 -1.08 -26.57
C GLN A 77 -25.34 -2.38 -26.95
N PRO A 78 -26.52 -2.69 -26.39
CA PRO A 78 -27.33 -3.82 -26.81
C PRO A 78 -27.76 -3.65 -28.29
N LYS A 79 -27.99 -4.78 -28.99
CA LYS A 79 -28.23 -4.85 -30.43
C LYS A 79 -29.29 -3.88 -30.98
N ASN A 80 -30.20 -3.32 -30.21
CA ASN A 80 -31.19 -2.31 -30.60
C ASN A 80 -31.45 -1.30 -29.47
N GLY A 81 -30.45 -0.97 -28.68
CA GLY A 81 -30.64 -0.17 -27.48
C GLY A 81 -29.69 1.01 -27.34
N LYS A 82 -29.98 1.84 -26.35
CA LYS A 82 -29.14 2.95 -25.94
C LYS A 82 -27.88 2.40 -25.19
N TRP A 83 -26.79 3.13 -25.24
CA TRP A 83 -25.60 2.85 -24.44
C TRP A 83 -25.95 2.73 -22.95
N ARG A 84 -25.47 1.70 -22.30
CA ARG A 84 -25.61 1.51 -20.86
C ARG A 84 -24.27 1.14 -20.23
N VAL A 85 -24.12 1.46 -18.94
CA VAL A 85 -22.97 1.05 -18.16
C VAL A 85 -23.23 -0.33 -17.57
N LYS A 86 -22.26 -1.23 -17.73
CA LYS A 86 -22.18 -2.51 -17.03
C LYS A 86 -21.07 -2.43 -16.00
N TRP A 87 -21.44 -2.51 -14.73
CA TRP A 87 -20.50 -2.44 -13.63
C TRP A 87 -19.70 -3.74 -13.47
N GLY A 88 -18.42 -3.59 -13.10
CA GLY A 88 -17.52 -4.69 -12.85
C GLY A 88 -17.61 -5.23 -11.42
N LYS A 89 -16.69 -6.15 -11.09
CA LYS A 89 -16.71 -6.89 -9.82
C LYS A 89 -16.61 -5.99 -8.59
N ILE A 90 -15.85 -4.88 -8.63
CA ILE A 90 -15.64 -4.01 -7.47
C ILE A 90 -16.93 -3.26 -7.13
N PRO A 91 -17.55 -2.46 -8.04
CA PRO A 91 -18.82 -1.79 -7.73
C PRO A 91 -19.98 -2.77 -7.45
N TYR A 92 -19.97 -3.95 -8.08
CA TYR A 92 -20.98 -4.98 -7.81
C TYR A 92 -20.95 -5.49 -6.36
N ASN A 93 -19.77 -5.42 -5.73
CA ASN A 93 -19.58 -5.81 -4.33
C ASN A 93 -19.57 -4.61 -3.37
N ASP A 94 -20.20 -3.48 -3.69
CA ASP A 94 -20.29 -2.34 -2.77
C ASP A 94 -20.80 -2.77 -1.39
N GLY A 95 -20.12 -2.36 -0.33
CA GLY A 95 -20.40 -2.74 1.05
C GLY A 95 -20.11 -4.20 1.40
N ARG A 96 -19.57 -4.99 0.47
CA ARG A 96 -19.20 -6.40 0.68
C ARG A 96 -17.69 -6.57 0.61
N LEU A 97 -17.23 -7.81 0.64
CA LEU A 97 -15.80 -8.17 0.52
C LEU A 97 -15.53 -8.86 -0.81
N LEU A 98 -14.41 -8.50 -1.44
CA LEU A 98 -13.91 -9.11 -2.67
C LEU A 98 -12.43 -9.46 -2.50
N PHE A 99 -12.10 -10.74 -2.69
CA PHE A 99 -10.73 -11.18 -2.90
C PHE A 99 -10.40 -11.10 -4.39
N ILE A 100 -9.29 -10.45 -4.71
CA ILE A 100 -8.73 -10.35 -6.06
C ILE A 100 -7.42 -11.15 -6.04
N ASP A 101 -7.40 -12.31 -6.68
CA ASP A 101 -6.21 -13.17 -6.72
C ASP A 101 -5.44 -12.98 -8.03
N GLU A 102 -4.14 -13.34 -8.01
CA GLU A 102 -3.23 -13.23 -9.15
C GLU A 102 -3.07 -11.79 -9.68
N VAL A 103 -2.95 -10.84 -8.74
CA VAL A 103 -2.83 -9.40 -9.05
C VAL A 103 -1.63 -9.08 -9.92
N SER A 104 -0.57 -9.89 -9.89
CA SER A 104 0.59 -9.78 -10.81
C SER A 104 0.20 -9.91 -12.30
N GLY A 105 -0.97 -10.45 -12.60
CA GLY A 105 -1.55 -10.50 -13.95
C GLY A 105 -2.23 -9.20 -14.39
N ILE A 106 -2.47 -8.25 -13.48
CA ILE A 106 -3.07 -6.95 -13.80
C ILE A 106 -1.96 -5.98 -14.21
N LYS A 107 -2.15 -5.29 -15.32
CA LYS A 107 -1.20 -4.24 -15.75
C LYS A 107 -1.19 -3.08 -14.76
N ILE A 108 0.00 -2.54 -14.48
CA ILE A 108 0.21 -1.43 -13.53
C ILE A 108 -0.67 -0.22 -13.90
N GLU A 109 -0.83 0.07 -15.20
CA GLU A 109 -1.65 1.18 -15.67
C GLU A 109 -3.14 0.97 -15.30
N GLN A 110 -3.62 -0.27 -15.30
CA GLN A 110 -4.99 -0.58 -14.88
C GLN A 110 -5.18 -0.41 -13.37
N ILE A 111 -4.16 -0.73 -12.56
CA ILE A 111 -4.17 -0.46 -11.12
C ILE A 111 -4.24 1.05 -10.88
N ALA A 112 -3.41 1.83 -11.58
CA ALA A 112 -3.40 3.29 -11.49
C ALA A 112 -4.75 3.91 -11.88
N MET A 113 -5.42 3.40 -12.92
CA MET A 113 -6.77 3.84 -13.30
C MET A 113 -7.83 3.63 -12.22
N MET A 114 -7.64 2.67 -11.32
CA MET A 114 -8.54 2.39 -10.19
C MET A 114 -8.24 3.27 -8.96
N SER A 115 -7.16 4.04 -8.94
CA SER A 115 -6.66 4.77 -7.78
C SER A 115 -7.71 5.71 -7.16
N SER A 116 -8.42 6.49 -7.97
CA SER A 116 -9.48 7.40 -7.51
C SER A 116 -10.66 6.65 -6.90
N MET A 117 -11.12 5.57 -7.53
CA MET A 117 -12.20 4.72 -7.01
C MET A 117 -11.82 4.07 -5.68
N ARG A 118 -10.61 3.55 -5.55
CA ARG A 118 -10.08 2.93 -4.33
C ARG A 118 -10.04 3.90 -3.14
N SER A 119 -9.85 5.20 -3.41
CA SER A 119 -9.86 6.23 -2.34
C SER A 119 -11.24 6.76 -2.03
N SER A 120 -12.04 7.08 -3.07
CA SER A 120 -13.34 7.74 -2.90
C SER A 120 -14.47 6.78 -2.58
N GLY A 121 -14.33 5.49 -2.96
CA GLY A 121 -15.41 4.52 -2.93
C GLY A 121 -16.50 4.77 -3.97
N VAL A 122 -16.18 5.51 -5.05
CA VAL A 122 -17.08 5.80 -6.15
C VAL A 122 -16.43 5.41 -7.48
N ALA A 123 -17.06 4.50 -8.19
CA ALA A 123 -16.71 4.17 -9.55
C ALA A 123 -17.42 5.17 -10.48
N GLU A 124 -16.67 5.75 -11.40
CA GLU A 124 -17.19 6.68 -12.40
C GLU A 124 -16.75 6.23 -13.80
N LEU A 125 -17.70 6.13 -14.70
CA LEU A 125 -17.45 5.89 -16.11
C LEU A 125 -18.05 7.06 -16.89
N SER A 126 -17.23 7.66 -17.78
CA SER A 126 -17.61 8.79 -18.62
C SER A 126 -17.08 8.51 -20.03
N LYS A 127 -17.84 7.71 -20.79
CA LYS A 127 -17.56 7.36 -22.20
C LYS A 127 -18.82 7.59 -23.03
N ALA A 128 -19.26 6.61 -23.81
CA ALA A 128 -20.51 6.66 -24.56
C ALA A 128 -21.77 6.73 -23.67
N ALA A 129 -21.68 6.27 -22.42
CA ALA A 129 -22.64 6.53 -21.36
C ALA A 129 -21.88 6.99 -20.11
N ALA A 130 -22.45 7.93 -19.37
CA ALA A 130 -21.89 8.42 -18.12
C ALA A 130 -22.72 7.90 -16.94
N ALA A 131 -22.06 7.30 -15.95
CA ALA A 131 -22.71 6.86 -14.73
C ALA A 131 -21.72 6.79 -13.56
N LYS A 132 -22.27 6.87 -12.34
CA LYS A 132 -21.54 6.67 -11.08
C LYS A 132 -22.19 5.56 -10.28
N ALA A 133 -21.39 4.78 -9.59
CA ALA A 133 -21.85 3.78 -8.64
C ALA A 133 -20.98 3.79 -7.40
N ASN A 134 -21.56 3.39 -6.27
CA ASN A 134 -20.75 3.13 -5.08
C ASN A 134 -19.84 1.92 -5.30
N ALA A 135 -18.63 2.02 -4.78
CA ALA A 135 -17.59 0.99 -4.87
C ALA A 135 -16.80 0.90 -3.55
N ARG A 136 -17.51 0.99 -2.41
CA ARG A 136 -16.98 0.92 -1.05
C ARG A 136 -16.75 -0.55 -0.67
N THR A 137 -15.96 -1.21 -1.48
CA THR A 137 -15.73 -2.66 -1.39
C THR A 137 -14.52 -2.90 -0.50
N ARG A 138 -14.66 -3.80 0.46
CA ARG A 138 -13.54 -4.35 1.23
C ARG A 138 -12.70 -5.19 0.30
N LEU A 139 -11.43 -4.86 0.14
CA LEU A 139 -10.58 -5.49 -0.86
C LEU A 139 -9.42 -6.24 -0.20
N VAL A 140 -9.21 -7.46 -0.63
CA VAL A 140 -7.98 -8.20 -0.37
C VAL A 140 -7.36 -8.56 -1.72
N TRP A 141 -6.16 -8.03 -1.95
CA TRP A 141 -5.38 -8.28 -3.14
C TRP A 141 -4.38 -9.38 -2.83
N ILE A 142 -4.40 -10.45 -3.60
CA ILE A 142 -3.51 -11.60 -3.43
C ILE A 142 -2.62 -11.69 -4.66
N SER A 143 -1.32 -11.89 -4.47
CA SER A 143 -0.37 -12.02 -5.56
C SER A 143 0.74 -13.01 -5.26
N ASN A 144 1.25 -13.63 -6.29
CA ASN A 144 2.58 -14.22 -6.29
C ASN A 144 3.61 -13.12 -6.61
N PRO A 145 4.90 -13.32 -6.31
CA PRO A 145 5.96 -12.47 -6.82
C PRO A 145 5.89 -12.35 -8.35
N SER A 146 6.28 -11.20 -8.89
CA SER A 146 6.34 -11.03 -10.36
C SER A 146 7.40 -11.96 -10.97
N ASN A 147 7.34 -12.18 -12.29
CA ASN A 147 8.29 -13.04 -13.03
C ASN A 147 9.77 -12.65 -12.84
N HIS A 148 10.07 -11.42 -12.38
CA HIS A 148 11.43 -11.00 -12.03
C HIS A 148 11.96 -11.68 -10.75
N TYR A 149 11.09 -12.31 -9.96
CA TYR A 149 11.40 -13.02 -8.72
C TYR A 149 10.94 -14.48 -8.82
N SER A 150 11.27 -15.14 -9.95
CA SER A 150 10.86 -16.53 -10.26
C SER A 150 11.33 -17.57 -9.21
N GLU A 151 12.42 -17.26 -8.47
CA GLU A 151 12.96 -18.10 -7.41
C GLU A 151 12.25 -17.92 -6.06
N GLY A 152 11.18 -17.11 -6.02
CA GLY A 152 10.39 -16.87 -4.82
C GLY A 152 10.84 -15.65 -4.00
N ILE A 153 10.18 -15.47 -2.85
CA ILE A 153 10.43 -14.32 -1.95
C ILE A 153 11.83 -14.39 -1.35
N SER A 154 12.32 -15.58 -1.04
CA SER A 154 13.66 -15.78 -0.47
C SER A 154 14.81 -15.30 -1.37
N SER A 155 14.57 -15.22 -2.69
CA SER A 155 15.56 -14.66 -3.64
C SER A 155 15.69 -13.13 -3.53
N SER A 156 14.73 -12.46 -2.90
CA SER A 156 14.76 -11.01 -2.69
C SER A 156 15.24 -10.67 -1.29
N ALA A 157 16.16 -9.71 -1.19
CA ALA A 157 16.61 -9.20 0.11
C ALA A 157 15.49 -8.47 0.89
N TYR A 158 14.44 -7.98 0.18
CA TYR A 158 13.36 -7.18 0.76
C TYR A 158 12.04 -7.43 0.05
N GLY A 159 10.99 -7.81 0.78
CA GLY A 159 9.62 -7.93 0.28
C GLY A 159 9.05 -6.59 -0.25
N VAL A 160 9.56 -5.46 0.24
CA VAL A 160 9.28 -4.11 -0.28
C VAL A 160 9.48 -4.03 -1.80
N SER A 161 10.61 -4.55 -2.30
CA SER A 161 10.94 -4.51 -3.74
C SER A 161 9.96 -5.34 -4.58
N ILE A 162 9.48 -6.45 -4.03
CA ILE A 162 8.49 -7.30 -4.68
C ILE A 162 7.15 -6.57 -4.80
N ILE A 163 6.68 -5.91 -3.72
CA ILE A 163 5.43 -5.14 -3.75
C ILE A 163 5.54 -3.99 -4.76
N GLN A 164 6.67 -3.30 -4.80
CA GLN A 164 6.92 -2.23 -5.79
C GLN A 164 6.85 -2.75 -7.23
N SER A 165 7.35 -3.96 -7.50
CA SER A 165 7.31 -4.54 -8.85
C SER A 165 5.89 -4.94 -9.29
N ILE A 166 5.00 -5.28 -8.35
CA ILE A 166 3.63 -5.72 -8.64
C ILE A 166 2.70 -4.51 -8.79
N ILE A 167 2.78 -3.55 -7.87
CA ILE A 167 1.83 -2.43 -7.79
C ILE A 167 2.31 -1.23 -8.61
N GLY A 168 3.63 -1.04 -8.71
CA GLY A 168 4.28 -0.01 -9.51
C GLY A 168 4.28 1.36 -8.84
N GLN A 169 3.16 2.08 -8.88
CA GLN A 169 3.13 3.49 -8.48
C GLN A 169 3.06 3.67 -6.95
N PRO A 170 3.85 4.61 -6.38
CA PRO A 170 3.83 4.92 -4.95
C PRO A 170 2.44 5.30 -4.43
N GLU A 171 1.67 6.05 -5.21
CA GLU A 171 0.31 6.45 -4.84
C GLU A 171 -0.60 5.24 -4.64
N ASP A 172 -0.47 4.21 -5.47
CA ASP A 172 -1.27 2.99 -5.37
C ASP A 172 -0.88 2.11 -4.19
N ILE A 173 0.42 2.07 -3.85
CA ILE A 173 0.92 1.43 -2.63
C ILE A 173 0.35 2.14 -1.39
N SER A 174 0.28 3.47 -1.41
CA SER A 174 -0.25 4.25 -0.29
C SER A 174 -1.72 3.97 0.05
N ARG A 175 -2.49 3.44 -0.92
CA ARG A 175 -3.92 3.11 -0.75
C ARG A 175 -4.16 1.90 0.13
N PHE A 176 -3.21 0.98 0.21
CA PHE A 176 -3.33 -0.18 1.10
C PHE A 176 -3.23 0.25 2.56
N ASP A 177 -4.08 -0.33 3.39
CA ASP A 177 -4.03 -0.12 4.84
C ASP A 177 -2.88 -0.89 5.45
N PHE A 178 -2.61 -2.09 4.92
CA PHE A 178 -1.49 -2.95 5.28
C PHE A 178 -1.07 -3.84 4.10
N ALA A 179 0.11 -4.40 4.21
CA ALA A 179 0.56 -5.48 3.35
C ALA A 179 1.18 -6.60 4.20
N ILE A 180 1.09 -7.84 3.71
CA ILE A 180 1.72 -9.02 4.29
C ILE A 180 2.55 -9.70 3.23
N VAL A 181 3.73 -10.16 3.61
CA VAL A 181 4.61 -10.97 2.76
C VAL A 181 4.73 -12.36 3.39
N VAL A 182 4.41 -13.39 2.60
CA VAL A 182 4.34 -14.80 3.05
C VAL A 182 5.37 -15.62 2.29
N SER A 183 6.45 -16.01 2.95
CA SER A 183 7.47 -16.88 2.35
C SER A 183 7.20 -18.36 2.64
N ALA A 184 7.63 -19.22 1.73
CA ALA A 184 7.65 -20.65 1.93
C ALA A 184 8.60 -21.06 3.07
N ASP A 185 9.73 -20.36 3.18
CA ASP A 185 10.76 -20.65 4.20
C ASP A 185 10.32 -20.32 5.64
N GLU A 186 9.21 -19.60 5.82
CA GLU A 186 8.66 -19.26 7.14
C GLU A 186 7.57 -20.24 7.59
N VAL A 187 7.46 -21.40 6.96
CA VAL A 187 6.53 -22.47 7.33
C VAL A 187 7.20 -23.42 8.31
N ASN A 188 6.52 -23.75 9.39
CA ASN A 188 6.94 -24.85 10.24
C ASN A 188 6.39 -26.17 9.68
N ASP A 189 7.29 -26.98 9.11
CA ASP A 189 6.94 -28.27 8.48
C ASP A 189 6.30 -29.25 9.48
N ASP A 190 6.70 -29.23 10.74
CA ASP A 190 6.13 -30.07 11.79
C ASP A 190 4.65 -29.72 12.03
N ILE A 191 4.30 -28.43 12.00
CA ILE A 191 2.90 -27.97 12.15
C ILE A 191 2.08 -28.32 10.90
N VAL A 192 2.65 -28.17 9.71
CA VAL A 192 1.97 -28.49 8.46
C VAL A 192 1.65 -29.99 8.34
N ASN A 193 2.56 -30.82 8.79
CA ASN A 193 2.44 -32.27 8.72
C ASN A 193 1.81 -32.91 9.96
N SER A 194 1.52 -32.11 11.01
CA SER A 194 0.81 -32.60 12.18
C SER A 194 -0.64 -32.99 11.86
N PRO A 195 -1.16 -34.07 12.45
CA PRO A 195 -2.58 -34.41 12.32
C PRO A 195 -3.44 -33.23 12.78
N LEU A 196 -4.51 -32.95 12.03
CA LEU A 196 -5.53 -31.99 12.48
C LEU A 196 -6.16 -32.55 13.76
N ASP A 197 -5.98 -31.86 14.86
CA ASP A 197 -6.63 -32.23 16.13
C ASP A 197 -8.13 -31.93 16.00
N SER A 198 -8.89 -32.96 15.66
CA SER A 198 -10.36 -32.90 15.53
C SER A 198 -11.06 -32.84 16.90
N THR A 199 -10.31 -32.93 17.98
CA THR A 199 -10.87 -32.95 19.36
C THR A 199 -11.03 -31.56 19.97
N ILE A 200 -10.47 -30.49 19.33
CA ILE A 200 -10.65 -29.13 19.80
C ILE A 200 -12.12 -28.71 19.59
N PRO A 201 -12.89 -28.46 20.67
CA PRO A 201 -14.26 -28.04 20.52
C PRO A 201 -14.35 -26.71 19.75
N HIS A 202 -15.15 -26.67 18.70
CA HIS A 202 -15.47 -25.42 18.02
C HIS A 202 -16.42 -24.60 18.89
N VAL A 203 -15.87 -23.65 19.65
CA VAL A 203 -16.65 -22.76 20.54
C VAL A 203 -17.58 -21.85 19.72
N TYR A 204 -17.13 -21.44 18.53
CA TYR A 204 -17.88 -20.56 17.65
C TYR A 204 -18.26 -21.29 16.35
N THR A 205 -19.56 -21.31 16.05
CA THR A 205 -20.05 -21.88 14.80
C THR A 205 -19.86 -20.90 13.62
N SER A 206 -19.86 -21.43 12.40
CA SER A 206 -19.85 -20.59 11.18
C SER A 206 -20.98 -19.56 11.16
N GLU A 207 -22.15 -19.94 11.64
CA GLU A 207 -23.31 -19.03 11.73
C GLU A 207 -23.09 -17.89 12.73
N MET A 208 -22.53 -18.17 13.90
CA MET A 208 -22.16 -17.14 14.88
C MET A 208 -21.12 -16.18 14.32
N CYS A 209 -20.07 -16.71 13.69
CA CYS A 209 -19.02 -15.91 13.06
C CYS A 209 -19.58 -15.05 11.91
N ARG A 210 -20.43 -15.62 11.05
CA ARG A 210 -21.15 -14.88 10.01
C ARG A 210 -22.01 -13.75 10.61
N SER A 211 -22.75 -14.04 11.69
CA SER A 211 -23.60 -13.06 12.35
C SER A 211 -22.76 -11.88 12.87
N LEU A 212 -21.56 -12.14 13.41
CA LEU A 212 -20.65 -11.09 13.87
C LEU A 212 -20.15 -10.21 12.69
N VAL A 213 -19.79 -10.81 11.56
CA VAL A 213 -19.40 -10.07 10.36
C VAL A 213 -20.57 -9.22 9.87
N MET A 214 -21.77 -9.79 9.79
CA MET A 214 -22.98 -9.05 9.37
C MET A 214 -23.32 -7.93 10.36
N TRP A 215 -23.14 -8.15 11.65
CA TRP A 215 -23.28 -7.10 12.65
C TRP A 215 -22.30 -5.95 12.37
N ALA A 216 -21.03 -6.22 12.11
CA ALA A 216 -20.05 -5.19 11.75
C ALA A 216 -20.44 -4.43 10.46
N TRP A 217 -20.92 -5.14 9.43
CA TRP A 217 -21.30 -4.53 8.15
C TRP A 217 -22.53 -3.61 8.23
N THR A 218 -23.40 -3.82 9.21
CA THR A 218 -24.60 -3.01 9.43
C THR A 218 -24.35 -1.76 10.27
N ARG A 219 -23.14 -1.60 10.83
CA ARG A 219 -22.82 -0.43 11.66
C ARG A 219 -22.81 0.85 10.83
N LYS A 220 -23.41 1.90 11.39
CA LYS A 220 -23.46 3.25 10.82
C LYS A 220 -22.38 4.10 11.46
N VAL A 221 -22.08 5.25 10.86
CA VAL A 221 -21.08 6.20 11.38
C VAL A 221 -21.28 6.52 12.85
N LYS A 222 -22.53 6.75 13.29
CA LYS A 222 -22.88 7.06 14.69
C LYS A 222 -22.66 5.91 15.66
N ASP A 223 -22.56 4.69 15.14
CA ASP A 223 -22.41 3.49 15.97
C ASP A 223 -20.92 3.20 16.29
N ILE A 224 -19.99 3.89 15.63
CA ILE A 224 -18.54 3.71 15.84
C ILE A 224 -18.04 4.81 16.76
N ILE A 225 -17.66 4.44 17.97
CA ILE A 225 -17.22 5.36 19.02
C ILE A 225 -15.70 5.31 19.14
N ILE A 226 -15.06 6.41 18.74
CA ILE A 226 -13.62 6.64 18.91
C ILE A 226 -13.47 7.81 19.88
N SER A 227 -13.01 7.54 21.10
CA SER A 227 -12.77 8.55 22.11
C SER A 227 -11.56 9.41 21.76
N ARG A 228 -11.44 10.60 22.38
CA ARG A 228 -10.25 11.44 22.23
C ARG A 228 -8.98 10.71 22.61
N LYS A 229 -8.99 9.93 23.70
CA LYS A 229 -7.87 9.09 24.13
C LYS A 229 -7.46 8.09 23.06
N THR A 230 -8.44 7.45 22.40
CA THR A 230 -8.18 6.51 21.29
C THR A 230 -7.63 7.22 20.05
N ALA A 231 -8.15 8.41 19.73
CA ALA A 231 -7.64 9.21 18.62
C ALA A 231 -6.20 9.69 18.88
N ASP A 232 -5.85 10.06 20.12
CA ASP A 232 -4.49 10.39 20.53
C ASP A 232 -3.55 9.19 20.39
N ALA A 233 -3.99 7.98 20.80
CA ALA A 233 -3.24 6.75 20.58
C ALA A 233 -2.98 6.49 19.08
N CYS A 234 -3.99 6.67 18.21
CA CYS A 234 -3.81 6.57 16.77
C CYS A 234 -2.72 7.52 16.25
N ARG A 235 -2.68 8.77 16.74
CA ARG A 235 -1.64 9.76 16.34
C ARG A 235 -0.26 9.35 16.82
N THR A 236 -0.14 8.93 18.09
CA THR A 236 1.13 8.53 18.70
C THR A 236 1.74 7.34 17.95
N TYR A 237 1.01 6.25 17.83
CA TYR A 237 1.50 5.05 17.14
C TYR A 237 1.72 5.26 15.63
N SER A 238 0.94 6.14 15.00
CA SER A 238 1.21 6.53 13.61
C SER A 238 2.56 7.24 13.48
N LYS A 239 2.89 8.12 14.44
CA LYS A 239 4.18 8.82 14.47
C LYS A 239 5.34 7.83 14.62
N GLU A 240 5.21 6.84 15.47
CA GLU A 240 6.21 5.78 15.63
C GLU A 240 6.43 5.02 14.32
N LEU A 241 5.34 4.60 13.63
CA LEU A 241 5.43 3.90 12.36
C LEU A 241 6.15 4.71 11.29
N TYR A 242 5.73 5.97 11.01
CA TYR A 242 6.38 6.74 9.96
C TYR A 242 7.76 7.29 10.34
N THR A 243 8.15 7.22 11.62
CA THR A 243 9.52 7.49 12.06
C THR A 243 10.42 6.27 11.83
N LYS A 244 9.87 5.08 12.07
CA LYS A 244 10.59 3.80 11.90
C LYS A 244 10.76 3.45 10.41
N TYR A 245 9.69 3.48 9.64
CA TYR A 245 9.67 3.04 8.25
C TYR A 245 9.86 4.19 7.27
N SER A 246 10.60 3.94 6.18
CA SER A 246 10.91 4.96 5.19
C SER A 246 9.69 5.36 4.36
N LYS A 247 9.54 6.65 4.13
CA LYS A 247 8.52 7.24 3.27
C LYS A 247 8.72 6.94 1.76
N ASP A 248 9.89 6.44 1.36
CA ASP A 248 10.15 6.04 -0.03
C ASP A 248 9.32 4.82 -0.46
N PHE A 249 8.80 4.07 0.52
CA PHE A 249 7.80 3.05 0.31
C PHE A 249 6.54 3.46 1.09
N PRO A 250 5.56 4.12 0.44
CA PRO A 250 4.51 4.86 1.12
C PRO A 250 3.36 3.99 1.64
N LEU A 251 3.58 2.71 1.90
CA LEU A 251 2.65 1.88 2.66
C LEU A 251 2.40 2.50 4.05
N VAL A 252 3.45 3.05 4.65
CA VAL A 252 3.38 3.90 5.84
C VAL A 252 3.64 5.33 5.42
N ASN A 253 2.64 6.21 5.57
CA ASN A 253 2.77 7.61 5.20
C ASN A 253 2.15 8.53 6.25
N ALA A 254 2.84 9.64 6.55
CA ALA A 254 2.49 10.55 7.64
C ALA A 254 1.09 11.18 7.49
N GLY A 255 0.64 11.42 6.26
CA GLY A 255 -0.66 12.07 5.99
C GLY A 255 -1.86 11.22 6.37
N GLU A 256 -1.79 9.91 6.05
CA GLU A 256 -2.92 8.97 6.14
C GLU A 256 -2.81 7.97 7.30
N GLN A 257 -1.62 7.81 7.91
CA GLN A 257 -1.38 6.70 8.83
C GLN A 257 -2.32 6.69 10.02
N ARG A 258 -2.68 7.85 10.59
CA ARG A 258 -3.65 7.92 11.71
C ARG A 258 -5.03 7.38 11.35
N PHE A 259 -5.46 7.59 10.08
CA PHE A 259 -6.73 7.07 9.59
C PHE A 259 -6.65 5.56 9.29
N LYS A 260 -5.51 5.07 8.78
CA LYS A 260 -5.27 3.63 8.63
C LYS A 260 -5.31 2.94 9.98
N MET A 261 -4.63 3.49 11.00
CA MET A 261 -4.69 2.98 12.38
C MET A 261 -6.12 2.96 12.92
N ALA A 262 -6.88 4.04 12.74
CA ALA A 262 -8.27 4.12 13.20
C ALA A 262 -9.18 3.09 12.48
N ARG A 263 -9.02 2.90 11.15
CA ARG A 263 -9.77 1.89 10.38
C ARG A 263 -9.51 0.48 10.87
N MET A 264 -8.24 0.11 11.03
CA MET A 264 -7.85 -1.22 11.50
C MET A 264 -8.27 -1.47 12.94
N SER A 265 -8.16 -0.46 13.80
CA SER A 265 -8.60 -0.56 15.20
C SER A 265 -10.12 -0.67 15.34
N ALA A 266 -10.90 0.02 14.48
CA ALA A 266 -12.34 -0.14 14.41
C ALA A 266 -12.74 -1.55 13.93
N ALA A 267 -12.03 -2.07 12.94
CA ALA A 267 -12.23 -3.44 12.46
C ALA A 267 -11.90 -4.47 13.56
N LEU A 268 -10.80 -4.28 14.30
CA LEU A 268 -10.46 -5.13 15.43
C LEU A 268 -11.50 -5.06 16.55
N ALA A 269 -12.00 -3.87 16.86
CA ALA A 269 -13.08 -3.69 17.85
C ALA A 269 -14.36 -4.42 17.42
N CYS A 270 -14.70 -4.39 16.13
CA CYS A 270 -15.82 -5.17 15.59
C CYS A 270 -15.57 -6.68 15.73
N ARG A 271 -14.38 -7.15 15.37
CA ARG A 271 -13.98 -8.57 15.47
C ARG A 271 -14.06 -9.10 16.90
N LEU A 272 -13.71 -8.27 17.88
CA LEU A 272 -13.76 -8.61 19.30
C LEU A 272 -15.12 -8.36 19.95
N PHE A 273 -16.14 -7.97 19.17
CA PHE A 273 -17.45 -7.58 19.68
C PHE A 273 -17.34 -6.56 20.84
N SER A 274 -16.46 -5.55 20.68
CA SER A 274 -16.22 -4.52 21.68
C SER A 274 -17.41 -3.55 21.76
N THR A 275 -18.36 -3.84 22.62
CA THR A 275 -19.62 -3.11 22.78
C THR A 275 -20.11 -3.16 24.23
N ASN A 276 -20.90 -2.18 24.64
CA ASN A 276 -21.60 -2.18 25.93
C ASN A 276 -23.11 -2.44 25.78
N ASP A 277 -23.67 -2.25 24.58
CA ASP A 277 -25.11 -2.28 24.32
C ASP A 277 -25.50 -3.19 23.13
N GLY A 278 -24.53 -3.90 22.57
CA GLY A 278 -24.74 -4.75 21.39
C GLY A 278 -24.90 -3.95 20.07
N ILE A 279 -24.93 -2.62 20.12
CA ILE A 279 -25.16 -1.74 18.96
C ILE A 279 -23.90 -0.92 18.64
N ARG A 280 -23.37 -0.22 19.61
CA ARG A 280 -22.22 0.68 19.41
C ARG A 280 -20.90 -0.07 19.53
N VAL A 281 -20.01 0.13 18.57
CA VAL A 281 -18.64 -0.37 18.60
C VAL A 281 -17.79 0.60 19.39
N ILE A 282 -17.14 0.15 20.45
CA ILE A 282 -16.26 0.96 21.27
C ILE A 282 -14.81 0.65 20.89
N VAL A 283 -14.18 1.58 20.19
CA VAL A 283 -12.76 1.46 19.84
C VAL A 283 -11.93 1.98 21.01
N LYS A 284 -11.13 1.09 21.59
CA LYS A 284 -10.29 1.36 22.76
C LYS A 284 -8.84 1.61 22.35
N PRO A 285 -8.03 2.31 23.17
CA PRO A 285 -6.59 2.46 22.92
C PRO A 285 -5.84 1.13 22.77
N GLU A 286 -6.26 0.10 23.50
CA GLU A 286 -5.66 -1.24 23.46
C GLU A 286 -5.82 -1.90 22.07
N HIS A 287 -6.90 -1.57 21.34
CA HIS A 287 -7.04 -2.02 19.94
C HIS A 287 -6.02 -1.35 19.04
N VAL A 288 -5.70 -0.06 19.29
CA VAL A 288 -4.70 0.67 18.52
C VAL A 288 -3.29 0.14 18.79
N GLU A 289 -2.99 -0.12 20.06
CA GLU A 289 -1.72 -0.70 20.49
C GLU A 289 -1.49 -2.09 19.87
N TYR A 290 -2.51 -2.96 19.88
CA TYR A 290 -2.44 -4.27 19.25
C TYR A 290 -2.20 -4.18 17.74
N ILE A 291 -2.90 -3.28 17.03
CA ILE A 291 -2.70 -3.06 15.60
C ILE A 291 -1.28 -2.55 15.31
N HIS A 292 -0.77 -1.64 16.14
CA HIS A 292 0.61 -1.16 16.02
C HIS A 292 1.62 -2.29 16.18
N TRP A 293 1.47 -3.10 17.24
CA TRP A 293 2.31 -4.25 17.49
C TRP A 293 2.27 -5.23 16.30
N TRP A 294 1.07 -5.56 15.83
CA TRP A 294 0.90 -6.47 14.70
C TRP A 294 1.54 -5.94 13.41
N LEU A 295 1.35 -4.67 13.07
CA LEU A 295 1.98 -4.05 11.89
C LEU A 295 3.52 -4.10 12.00
N CYS A 296 4.08 -3.78 13.17
CA CYS A 296 5.52 -3.89 13.39
C CYS A 296 6.00 -5.33 13.23
N SER A 297 5.28 -6.30 13.79
CA SER A 297 5.65 -7.72 13.69
C SER A 297 5.64 -8.21 12.24
N GLU A 298 4.68 -7.75 11.40
CA GLU A 298 4.61 -8.12 9.99
C GLU A 298 5.68 -7.41 9.15
N PHE A 299 5.88 -6.11 9.38
CA PHE A 299 6.83 -5.30 8.60
C PHE A 299 8.30 -5.65 8.90
N ASP A 300 8.58 -6.11 10.12
CA ASP A 300 9.92 -6.53 10.56
C ASP A 300 10.21 -8.00 10.23
N ARG A 301 9.24 -8.78 9.72
CA ARG A 301 9.47 -10.16 9.29
C ARG A 301 10.61 -10.25 8.29
N ARG A 302 11.35 -11.36 8.31
CA ARG A 302 12.45 -11.60 7.39
C ARG A 302 12.02 -11.53 5.93
N SER A 303 10.85 -12.06 5.60
CA SER A 303 10.27 -12.05 4.26
C SER A 303 9.87 -10.66 3.79
N PHE A 304 9.47 -9.76 4.69
CA PHE A 304 9.12 -8.38 4.35
C PHE A 304 10.33 -7.44 4.45
N ALA A 305 11.05 -7.51 5.58
CA ALA A 305 12.28 -6.75 5.88
C ALA A 305 12.15 -5.23 5.61
N TYR A 306 11.01 -4.62 5.94
CA TYR A 306 10.76 -3.21 5.69
C TYR A 306 11.58 -2.32 6.62
N ASP A 307 11.85 -2.77 7.86
CA ASP A 307 12.76 -2.13 8.81
C ASP A 307 14.18 -2.03 8.24
N LYS A 308 14.75 -3.16 7.79
CA LYS A 308 16.10 -3.26 7.21
C LYS A 308 16.23 -2.45 5.92
N TRP A 309 15.21 -2.50 5.08
CA TRP A 309 15.14 -1.68 3.87
C TRP A 309 15.16 -0.19 4.21
N SER A 310 14.40 0.22 5.23
CA SER A 310 14.34 1.60 5.71
C SER A 310 15.67 2.07 6.31
N GLU A 311 16.35 1.22 7.10
CA GLU A 311 17.67 1.50 7.64
C GLU A 311 18.72 1.66 6.54
N ARG A 312 18.72 0.77 5.54
CA ARG A 312 19.62 0.87 4.39
C ARG A 312 19.40 2.19 3.64
N ARG A 313 18.14 2.59 3.45
CA ARG A 313 17.82 3.88 2.82
C ARG A 313 18.35 5.06 3.64
N LYS A 314 18.12 5.05 4.96
CA LYS A 314 18.66 6.09 5.87
C LYS A 314 20.18 6.14 5.82
N LYS A 315 20.87 4.99 5.83
CA LYS A 315 22.33 4.91 5.71
C LYS A 315 22.82 5.43 4.37
N ASN A 316 22.18 5.06 3.26
CA ASN A 316 22.54 5.57 1.94
C ASN A 316 22.34 7.09 1.83
N LEU A 317 21.33 7.66 2.48
CA LEU A 317 21.14 9.10 2.58
C LEU A 317 22.21 9.76 3.47
N SER A 318 22.66 9.10 4.54
CA SER A 318 23.74 9.61 5.40
C SER A 318 25.15 9.53 4.79
N ILE A 319 25.34 8.71 3.77
CA ILE A 319 26.60 8.62 3.00
C ILE A 319 26.71 9.74 1.95
N VAL A 320 25.57 10.37 1.62
CA VAL A 320 25.56 11.50 0.68
C VAL A 320 25.88 12.79 1.44
N ASN A 321 26.95 13.45 1.05
CA ASN A 321 27.24 14.78 1.56
C ASN A 321 26.26 15.78 0.93
N VAL A 322 25.15 16.05 1.63
CA VAL A 322 24.06 16.91 1.15
C VAL A 322 24.57 18.32 0.83
N GLU A 323 25.46 18.86 1.67
CA GLU A 323 26.02 20.22 1.50
C GLU A 323 26.84 20.30 0.20
N ALA A 324 27.73 19.33 -0.04
CA ALA A 324 28.53 19.30 -1.27
C ALA A 324 27.68 19.11 -2.54
N VAL A 325 26.59 18.32 -2.46
CA VAL A 325 25.67 18.18 -3.58
C VAL A 325 24.86 19.46 -3.80
N MET A 326 24.38 20.10 -2.74
CA MET A 326 23.65 21.39 -2.83
C MET A 326 24.50 22.49 -3.42
N GLU A 327 25.79 22.56 -3.06
CA GLU A 327 26.73 23.51 -3.63
C GLU A 327 26.88 23.33 -5.14
N VAL A 328 26.99 22.08 -5.60
CA VAL A 328 27.03 21.78 -7.05
C VAL A 328 25.72 22.17 -7.73
N LEU A 329 24.56 21.85 -7.13
CA LEU A 329 23.26 22.20 -7.69
C LEU A 329 23.05 23.72 -7.75
N ALA A 330 23.63 24.48 -6.81
CA ALA A 330 23.60 25.94 -6.85
C ALA A 330 24.35 26.50 -8.07
N ASN A 331 25.46 25.87 -8.49
CA ASN A 331 26.17 26.24 -9.72
C ASN A 331 25.37 25.91 -10.99
N PHE A 332 24.47 24.92 -10.93
CA PHE A 332 23.61 24.58 -12.08
C PHE A 332 22.43 25.53 -12.24
N GLY A 333 21.88 25.98 -11.12
CA GLY A 333 20.64 26.76 -11.09
C GLY A 333 19.38 25.89 -11.26
N PRO A 334 18.21 26.45 -10.90
CA PRO A 334 16.97 25.66 -10.78
C PRO A 334 16.47 25.08 -12.11
N GLN A 335 16.61 25.81 -13.21
CA GLN A 335 16.14 25.33 -14.53
C GLN A 335 16.91 24.08 -14.98
N VAL A 336 18.24 24.08 -14.82
CA VAL A 336 19.12 22.96 -15.14
C VAL A 336 18.84 21.77 -14.22
N VAL A 337 18.63 22.01 -12.92
CA VAL A 337 18.32 20.96 -11.95
C VAL A 337 16.99 20.30 -12.26
N ASP A 338 15.96 21.07 -12.64
CA ASP A 338 14.67 20.54 -13.05
C ASP A 338 14.79 19.68 -14.33
N GLN A 339 15.55 20.17 -15.31
CA GLN A 339 15.80 19.43 -16.55
C GLN A 339 16.55 18.12 -16.30
N LEU A 340 17.60 18.15 -15.47
CA LEU A 340 18.32 16.94 -15.04
C LEU A 340 17.43 15.98 -14.25
N LEU A 341 16.52 16.50 -13.43
CA LEU A 341 15.58 15.68 -12.66
C LEU A 341 14.66 14.88 -13.59
N ASN A 342 14.26 15.44 -14.73
CA ASN A 342 13.37 14.82 -15.71
C ASN A 342 14.10 13.94 -16.74
N THR A 343 15.44 13.97 -16.79
CA THR A 343 16.25 13.17 -17.72
C THR A 343 16.52 11.78 -17.12
N GLU A 344 16.14 10.70 -17.79
CA GLU A 344 16.34 9.32 -17.27
C GLU A 344 17.79 8.86 -17.32
N GLN A 345 18.47 9.10 -18.45
CA GLN A 345 19.85 8.69 -18.69
C GLN A 345 20.76 9.91 -18.77
N ILE A 346 21.67 10.01 -17.83
CA ILE A 346 22.57 11.16 -17.74
C ILE A 346 23.96 10.73 -18.19
N GLY A 347 24.46 11.39 -19.22
CA GLY A 347 25.86 11.30 -19.64
C GLY A 347 26.63 12.54 -19.18
N PHE A 348 27.96 12.47 -19.18
CA PHE A 348 28.77 13.67 -18.95
C PHE A 348 28.44 14.79 -19.97
N ASN A 349 28.33 14.43 -21.24
CA ASN A 349 27.96 15.38 -22.30
C ASN A 349 26.54 15.95 -22.08
N THR A 350 25.59 15.12 -21.61
CA THR A 350 24.24 15.60 -21.29
C THR A 350 24.27 16.72 -20.24
N VAL A 351 25.14 16.61 -19.23
CA VAL A 351 25.31 17.68 -18.24
C VAL A 351 25.94 18.91 -18.83
N CYS A 352 26.94 18.78 -19.71
CA CYS A 352 27.52 19.90 -20.43
C CYS A 352 26.48 20.61 -21.30
N ASP A 353 25.67 19.85 -22.04
CA ASP A 353 24.63 20.39 -22.94
C ASP A 353 23.55 21.16 -22.15
N VAL A 354 23.09 20.58 -21.03
CA VAL A 354 22.03 21.17 -20.22
C VAL A 354 22.52 22.40 -19.44
N THR A 355 23.79 22.40 -18.98
CA THR A 355 24.39 23.54 -18.26
C THR A 355 24.88 24.63 -19.21
N GLY A 356 25.13 24.31 -20.47
CA GLY A 356 25.77 25.22 -21.45
C GLY A 356 27.23 25.55 -21.12
N GLN A 357 27.85 24.77 -20.22
CA GLN A 357 29.21 25.03 -19.74
C GLN A 357 30.24 24.14 -20.43
N LEU A 358 31.49 24.64 -20.48
CA LEU A 358 32.60 23.89 -21.04
C LEU A 358 32.88 22.61 -20.23
N PRO A 359 33.36 21.53 -20.90
CA PRO A 359 33.68 20.26 -20.25
C PRO A 359 34.59 20.37 -19.02
N ASP A 360 35.58 21.28 -19.06
CA ASP A 360 36.52 21.45 -17.94
C ASP A 360 35.87 22.07 -16.70
N VAL A 361 34.83 22.88 -16.87
CA VAL A 361 34.04 23.47 -15.77
C VAL A 361 33.07 22.43 -15.18
N VAL A 362 32.44 21.62 -16.03
CA VAL A 362 31.47 20.61 -15.60
C VAL A 362 32.14 19.39 -14.95
N ARG A 363 33.39 19.07 -15.36
CA ARG A 363 34.10 17.87 -14.86
C ARG A 363 34.20 17.80 -13.33
N PRO A 364 34.64 18.83 -12.60
CA PRO A 364 34.70 18.79 -11.14
C PRO A 364 33.30 18.69 -10.51
N TRP A 365 32.29 19.35 -11.05
CA TRP A 365 30.90 19.26 -10.57
C TRP A 365 30.35 17.86 -10.74
N PHE A 366 30.52 17.25 -11.89
CA PHE A 366 30.10 15.90 -12.19
C PHE A 366 30.81 14.86 -11.32
N ALA A 367 32.12 15.04 -11.12
CA ALA A 367 32.90 14.22 -10.20
C ALA A 367 32.42 14.32 -8.77
N SER A 368 32.09 15.52 -8.29
CA SER A 368 31.51 15.73 -6.96
C SER A 368 30.16 15.01 -6.79
N LEU A 369 29.27 15.08 -7.79
CA LEU A 369 28.00 14.37 -7.76
C LEU A 369 28.16 12.83 -7.69
N LEU A 370 29.19 12.29 -8.36
CA LEU A 370 29.54 10.87 -8.30
C LEU A 370 30.16 10.49 -6.95
N GLN A 371 31.13 11.26 -6.45
CA GLN A 371 31.79 11.02 -5.16
C GLN A 371 30.81 11.07 -4.00
N ASN A 372 29.83 11.97 -4.08
CA ASN A 372 28.81 12.14 -3.07
C ASN A 372 27.55 11.29 -3.33
N ASN A 373 27.64 10.26 -4.18
CA ASN A 373 26.57 9.30 -4.46
C ASN A 373 25.22 9.93 -4.88
N ALA A 374 25.24 11.15 -5.45
CA ALA A 374 24.06 11.72 -6.08
C ALA A 374 23.73 11.03 -7.41
N PHE A 375 24.77 10.64 -8.14
CA PHE A 375 24.71 9.82 -9.35
C PHE A 375 25.48 8.52 -9.18
N VAL A 376 25.08 7.49 -9.93
CA VAL A 376 25.75 6.18 -9.96
C VAL A 376 25.93 5.72 -11.40
N LYS A 377 27.10 5.14 -11.71
CA LYS A 377 27.40 4.62 -13.04
C LYS A 377 26.54 3.39 -13.34
N TYR A 378 25.90 3.37 -14.51
CA TYR A 378 25.12 2.25 -15.01
C TYR A 378 25.47 1.99 -16.48
N ASN A 379 26.28 0.99 -16.73
CA ASN A 379 26.86 0.70 -18.07
C ASN A 379 27.58 1.93 -18.68
N THR A 380 27.05 2.47 -19.78
CA THR A 380 27.59 3.59 -20.51
C THR A 380 27.06 4.96 -20.07
N TYR A 381 26.10 5.00 -19.16
CA TYR A 381 25.46 6.23 -18.64
C TYR A 381 25.39 6.22 -17.12
N TYR A 382 24.86 7.28 -16.55
CA TYR A 382 24.67 7.43 -15.10
C TYR A 382 23.19 7.59 -14.78
N ARG A 383 22.80 7.07 -13.62
CA ARG A 383 21.46 7.24 -13.05
C ARG A 383 21.53 8.04 -11.77
N LYS A 384 20.52 8.84 -11.56
CA LYS A 384 20.30 9.51 -10.26
C LYS A 384 20.03 8.46 -9.19
N THR A 385 20.69 8.60 -8.06
CA THR A 385 20.30 7.81 -6.87
C THR A 385 19.02 8.37 -6.28
N ALA A 386 18.32 7.59 -5.45
CA ALA A 386 17.16 8.10 -4.74
C ALA A 386 17.51 9.31 -3.86
N ALA A 387 18.68 9.28 -3.21
CA ALA A 387 19.21 10.41 -2.45
C ALA A 387 19.46 11.64 -3.32
N GLY A 388 20.09 11.45 -4.50
CA GLY A 388 20.31 12.53 -5.44
C GLY A 388 19.00 13.18 -5.92
N ILE A 389 17.98 12.36 -6.21
CA ILE A 389 16.64 12.86 -6.58
C ILE A 389 16.02 13.68 -5.44
N ASP A 390 16.11 13.18 -4.21
CA ASP A 390 15.53 13.88 -3.03
C ASP A 390 16.24 15.23 -2.78
N ILE A 391 17.55 15.27 -2.89
CA ILE A 391 18.33 16.51 -2.75
C ILE A 391 17.98 17.51 -3.87
N MET A 392 17.88 17.05 -5.13
CA MET A 392 17.45 17.91 -6.25
C MET A 392 16.03 18.48 -6.01
N LYS A 393 15.09 17.67 -5.55
CA LYS A 393 13.74 18.12 -5.18
C LYS A 393 13.76 19.10 -4.01
N GLN A 394 14.62 18.87 -3.03
CA GLN A 394 14.81 19.78 -1.89
C GLN A 394 15.37 21.13 -2.36
N TYR A 395 16.36 21.11 -3.23
CA TYR A 395 16.94 22.31 -3.84
C TYR A 395 15.89 23.15 -4.58
N LEU A 396 15.04 22.51 -5.39
CA LEU A 396 13.97 23.20 -6.13
C LEU A 396 12.86 23.74 -5.24
N ARG A 397 12.68 23.21 -4.04
CA ARG A 397 11.69 23.68 -3.06
C ARG A 397 12.22 24.76 -2.10
N ALA A 398 13.53 24.88 -1.98
CA ALA A 398 14.12 25.91 -1.13
C ALA A 398 13.81 27.29 -1.71
N PRO A 399 13.37 28.27 -0.90
CA PRO A 399 13.21 29.64 -1.38
C PRO A 399 14.57 30.12 -1.85
N GLN A 400 14.67 30.43 -3.13
CA GLN A 400 15.89 30.97 -3.69
C GLN A 400 16.11 32.36 -3.09
N LEU A 401 17.12 32.47 -2.27
CA LEU A 401 17.65 33.79 -1.91
C LEU A 401 18.07 34.44 -3.23
N VAL A 402 17.30 35.41 -3.66
CA VAL A 402 17.64 36.28 -4.77
C VAL A 402 18.97 36.95 -4.40
N THR A 403 20.07 36.41 -4.94
CA THR A 403 21.33 37.13 -4.94
C THR A 403 21.12 38.32 -5.88
N GLY A 404 20.70 39.42 -5.30
CA GLY A 404 20.69 40.70 -5.98
C GLY A 404 22.12 41.03 -6.35
N GLU A 405 22.36 41.16 -7.65
CA GLU A 405 23.53 41.82 -8.18
C GLU A 405 23.55 43.25 -7.71
N TYR A 406 24.72 43.68 -7.26
CA TYR A 406 25.18 45.04 -7.35
C TYR A 406 26.19 45.14 -8.46
#